data_9d5653becdbabb6f479872b6bc4bdf34
#
_entry.id   9d5653becdbabb6f479872b6bc4bdf34
#
_cell.length_a   1.000
_cell.length_b   1.000
_cell.length_c   1.000
_cell.angle_alpha   90.00
_cell.angle_beta   90.00
_cell.angle_gamma   90.00
#
_symmetry.space_group_name_H-M   'P 1'
#
loop_
_entity.id
_entity.type
_entity.pdbx_description
1 polymer ?
#
loop_
_entity_poly.entity_id
_entity_poly.type
_entity_poly.pdbx_seq_one_letter_code
_entity_poly.pdbx_strand_id
1 'polypeptide(L)'
;MGQHYLVADVGGTNTRVALANDGKLQTQTIHRYRNTDQSGVVEILQTYLAEQAPEARPEAVCIDVAGPVGTDEGQLTNLDWTVTSAELCAATGATFGAILNDMQAQGMALSHLPSTAFHSPEWQPHGCQYWHRVQFGGGLGRRAKTHRAGQ
;
A
#
# COMPACT_ATOMS: atom_id res chain seq x y z
N MET A 1 14.31 -21.96 -2.92
CA MET A 1 14.35 -20.67 -2.21
C MET A 1 13.12 -19.91 -2.63
N GLY A 2 12.34 -19.42 -1.68
CA GLY A 2 11.15 -18.64 -1.99
C GLY A 2 11.51 -17.28 -2.61
N GLN A 3 10.67 -16.80 -3.52
CA GLN A 3 10.83 -15.46 -4.10
C GLN A 3 10.41 -14.40 -3.06
N HIS A 4 11.33 -13.52 -2.73
CA HIS A 4 11.08 -12.41 -1.81
C HIS A 4 10.75 -11.14 -2.59
N TYR A 5 9.68 -10.49 -2.18
CA TYR A 5 9.24 -9.22 -2.75
C TYR A 5 9.15 -8.17 -1.64
N LEU A 6 9.58 -6.96 -1.94
CA LEU A 6 9.35 -5.80 -1.08
C LEU A 6 8.14 -5.04 -1.61
N VAL A 7 7.18 -4.78 -0.73
CA VAL A 7 5.97 -4.06 -1.10
C VAL A 7 5.77 -2.85 -0.20
N ALA A 8 5.26 -1.75 -0.76
CA ALA A 8 4.94 -0.57 0.04
C ALA A 8 3.67 0.14 -0.46
N ASP A 9 2.89 0.61 0.51
CA ASP A 9 1.74 1.49 0.33
C ASP A 9 2.16 2.90 0.79
N VAL A 10 2.31 3.81 -0.17
CA VAL A 10 2.82 5.17 0.04
C VAL A 10 1.65 6.16 0.00
N GLY A 11 1.04 6.37 1.15
CA GLY A 11 -0.02 7.35 1.33
C GLY A 11 0.50 8.78 1.53
N GLY A 12 -0.41 9.74 1.67
CA GLY A 12 -0.05 11.16 1.87
C GLY A 12 0.61 11.47 3.22
N THR A 13 0.34 10.69 4.25
CA THR A 13 0.83 10.93 5.62
C THR A 13 1.77 9.85 6.12
N ASN A 14 1.53 8.63 5.71
CA ASN A 14 2.27 7.46 6.17
C ASN A 14 2.57 6.52 5.02
N THR A 15 3.69 5.83 5.15
CA THR A 15 4.09 4.74 4.27
C THR A 15 4.13 3.44 5.07
N ARG A 16 3.58 2.38 4.52
CA ARG A 16 3.68 1.03 5.06
C ARG A 16 4.57 0.19 4.16
N VAL A 17 5.47 -0.54 4.75
CA VAL A 17 6.40 -1.42 4.04
C VAL A 17 6.28 -2.82 4.61
N ALA A 18 6.37 -3.83 3.77
CA ALA A 18 6.35 -5.22 4.17
C ALA A 18 7.09 -6.12 3.18
N LEU A 19 7.36 -7.34 3.61
CA LEU A 19 7.83 -8.40 2.73
C LEU A 19 6.67 -9.31 2.29
N ALA A 20 6.77 -9.83 1.09
CA ALA A 20 5.92 -10.91 0.61
C ALA A 20 6.80 -12.06 0.10
N ASN A 21 6.35 -13.30 0.32
CA ASN A 21 7.01 -14.51 -0.12
C ASN A 21 6.03 -15.35 -0.92
N ASP A 22 6.42 -15.77 -2.12
CA ASP A 22 5.60 -16.63 -2.97
C ASP A 22 4.16 -16.09 -3.14
N GLY A 23 4.03 -14.78 -3.33
CA GLY A 23 2.74 -14.10 -3.50
C GLY A 23 1.92 -13.92 -2.21
N LYS A 24 2.48 -14.22 -1.04
CA LYS A 24 1.80 -14.06 0.25
C LYS A 24 2.46 -12.97 1.09
N LEU A 25 1.66 -11.99 1.50
CA LEU A 25 2.12 -10.93 2.40
C LEU A 25 2.50 -11.52 3.76
N GLN A 26 3.70 -11.19 4.23
CA GLN A 26 4.18 -11.53 5.57
C GLN A 26 3.72 -10.45 6.56
N THR A 27 2.55 -10.61 7.13
CA THR A 27 1.90 -9.57 7.96
C THR A 27 2.71 -9.14 9.17
N GLN A 28 3.53 -10.05 9.72
CA GLN A 28 4.43 -9.75 10.84
C GLN A 28 5.60 -8.82 10.46
N THR A 29 5.84 -8.61 9.16
CA THR A 29 6.90 -7.74 8.65
C THR A 29 6.40 -6.33 8.32
N ILE A 30 5.10 -6.07 8.50
CA ILE A 30 4.54 -4.75 8.20
C ILE A 30 5.10 -3.72 9.16
N HIS A 31 5.75 -2.70 8.62
CA HIS A 31 6.22 -1.54 9.37
C HIS A 31 5.63 -0.26 8.80
N ARG A 32 5.37 0.71 9.69
CA ARG A 32 4.75 1.99 9.30
C ARG A 32 5.69 3.14 9.63
N TYR A 33 5.90 3.99 8.64
CA TYR A 33 6.69 5.21 8.75
C TYR A 33 5.81 6.44 8.60
N ARG A 34 6.12 7.50 9.34
CA ARG A 34 5.55 8.82 9.10
C ARG A 34 6.34 9.50 7.99
N ASN A 35 5.65 10.00 6.98
CA ASN A 35 6.30 10.64 5.84
C ASN A 35 7.01 11.95 6.22
N THR A 36 6.47 12.67 7.22
CA THR A 36 7.09 13.90 7.73
C THR A 36 8.49 13.72 8.33
N ASP A 37 8.81 12.51 8.72
CA ASP A 37 10.08 12.17 9.39
C ASP A 37 11.12 11.62 8.37
N GLN A 38 10.79 11.64 7.09
CA GLN A 38 11.56 11.03 6.02
C GLN A 38 11.77 12.01 4.86
N SER A 39 12.85 11.87 4.12
CA SER A 39 13.12 12.71 2.93
C SER A 39 12.49 12.19 1.64
N GLY A 40 12.07 10.92 1.62
CA GLY A 40 11.48 10.30 0.44
C GLY A 40 11.24 8.80 0.60
N VAL A 41 10.61 8.22 -0.41
CA VAL A 41 10.28 6.78 -0.44
C VAL A 41 11.54 5.91 -0.39
N VAL A 42 12.59 6.32 -1.09
CA VAL A 42 13.87 5.59 -1.15
C VAL A 42 14.48 5.43 0.23
N GLU A 43 14.52 6.50 1.04
CA GLU A 43 15.01 6.45 2.41
C GLU A 43 14.21 5.50 3.28
N ILE A 44 12.88 5.52 3.16
CA ILE A 44 12.01 4.61 3.91
C ILE A 44 12.33 3.14 3.58
N LEU A 45 12.48 2.80 2.30
CA LEU A 45 12.78 1.42 1.90
C LEU A 45 14.17 0.97 2.37
N GLN A 46 15.17 1.85 2.30
CA GLN A 46 16.51 1.57 2.81
C GLN A 46 16.51 1.38 4.32
N THR A 47 15.83 2.25 5.06
CA THR A 47 15.68 2.15 6.52
C THR A 47 14.98 0.84 6.89
N TYR A 48 13.88 0.50 6.20
CA TYR A 48 13.18 -0.75 6.42
C TYR A 48 14.08 -1.97 6.23
N LEU A 49 14.80 -2.04 5.12
CA LEU A 49 15.71 -3.16 4.86
C LEU A 49 16.82 -3.25 5.89
N ALA A 50 17.41 -2.11 6.29
CA ALA A 50 18.48 -2.09 7.27
C ALA A 50 18.05 -2.51 8.68
N GLU A 51 16.87 -2.06 9.13
CA GLU A 51 16.43 -2.23 10.51
C GLU A 51 15.52 -3.44 10.72
N GLN A 52 14.60 -3.71 9.77
CA GLN A 52 13.57 -4.72 9.93
C GLN A 52 13.85 -6.00 9.15
N ALA A 53 14.66 -5.93 8.11
CA ALA A 53 14.88 -7.06 7.21
C ALA A 53 16.32 -7.09 6.64
N PRO A 54 17.38 -7.05 7.47
CA PRO A 54 18.77 -6.90 7.01
C PRO A 54 19.25 -8.08 6.13
N GLU A 55 18.64 -9.25 6.30
CA GLU A 55 18.94 -10.44 5.51
C GLU A 55 18.08 -10.58 4.24
N ALA A 56 17.07 -9.72 4.08
CA ALA A 56 16.20 -9.80 2.92
C ALA A 56 16.95 -9.37 1.65
N ARG A 57 16.71 -10.11 0.59
CA ARG A 57 17.21 -9.81 -0.76
C ARG A 57 16.03 -9.89 -1.71
N PRO A 58 15.26 -8.80 -1.82
CA PRO A 58 14.06 -8.80 -2.65
C PRO A 58 14.45 -8.96 -4.12
N GLU A 59 13.77 -9.84 -4.84
CA GLU A 59 13.89 -9.99 -6.27
C GLU A 59 13.18 -8.85 -7.01
N ALA A 60 12.05 -8.42 -6.45
CA ALA A 60 11.31 -7.28 -6.97
C ALA A 60 10.82 -6.38 -5.84
N VAL A 61 10.66 -5.09 -6.17
CA VAL A 61 10.03 -4.08 -5.34
C VAL A 61 8.81 -3.52 -6.06
N CYS A 62 7.69 -3.49 -5.37
CA CYS A 62 6.44 -2.90 -5.88
C CYS A 62 5.89 -1.92 -4.86
N ILE A 63 5.66 -0.70 -5.29
CA ILE A 63 5.02 0.31 -4.46
C ILE A 63 3.73 0.81 -5.11
N ASP A 64 2.75 1.15 -4.31
CA ASP A 64 1.67 2.02 -4.75
C ASP A 64 1.80 3.41 -4.13
N VAL A 65 1.36 4.41 -4.87
CA VAL A 65 1.43 5.82 -4.47
C VAL A 65 0.08 6.50 -4.62
N ALA A 66 -0.26 7.35 -3.66
CA ALA A 66 -1.44 8.20 -3.71
C ALA A 66 -1.18 9.42 -4.61
N GLY A 67 -1.11 9.18 -5.93
CA GLY A 67 -0.82 10.22 -6.91
C GLY A 67 -0.71 9.69 -8.34
N PRO A 68 -0.42 10.57 -9.31
CA PRO A 68 -0.26 10.18 -10.69
C PRO A 68 0.98 9.30 -10.89
N VAL A 69 0.84 8.30 -11.73
CA VAL A 69 1.92 7.39 -12.13
C VAL A 69 2.08 7.41 -13.63
N GLY A 70 3.29 7.69 -14.09
CA GLY A 70 3.70 7.55 -15.48
C GLY A 70 4.18 6.14 -15.82
N THR A 71 4.98 6.01 -16.86
CA THR A 71 5.49 4.69 -17.29
C THR A 71 6.48 4.12 -16.27
N ASP A 72 7.37 4.94 -15.73
CA ASP A 72 8.46 4.53 -14.84
C ASP A 72 8.61 5.41 -13.61
N GLU A 73 7.68 6.32 -13.38
CA GLU A 73 7.75 7.34 -12.33
C GLU A 73 6.41 7.48 -11.62
N GLY A 74 6.46 7.62 -10.31
CA GLY A 74 5.33 7.96 -9.46
C GLY A 74 5.57 9.28 -8.73
N GLN A 75 4.53 10.09 -8.65
CA GLN A 75 4.55 11.35 -7.91
C GLN A 75 3.51 11.34 -6.80
N LEU A 76 3.87 11.79 -5.61
CA LEU A 76 2.93 11.95 -4.51
C LEU A 76 2.31 13.34 -4.53
N THR A 77 0.99 13.40 -4.59
CA THR A 77 0.25 14.67 -4.74
C THR A 77 0.43 15.62 -3.56
N ASN A 78 0.60 15.09 -2.35
CA ASN A 78 0.66 15.87 -1.11
C ASN A 78 2.08 16.06 -0.57
N LEU A 79 3.07 15.52 -1.25
CA LEU A 79 4.49 15.63 -0.91
C LEU A 79 5.24 15.91 -2.21
N ASP A 80 6.26 16.72 -2.15
CA ASP A 80 7.13 16.96 -3.31
C ASP A 80 8.07 15.77 -3.56
N TRP A 81 7.51 14.56 -3.48
CA TRP A 81 8.24 13.33 -3.68
C TRP A 81 7.95 12.76 -5.06
N THR A 82 9.00 12.47 -5.76
CA THR A 82 8.99 11.73 -7.00
C THR A 82 9.88 10.51 -6.83
N VAL A 83 9.50 9.39 -7.39
CA VAL A 83 10.28 8.16 -7.35
C VAL A 83 10.18 7.42 -8.66
N THR A 84 11.29 6.86 -9.13
CA THR A 84 11.37 6.06 -10.34
C THR A 84 11.62 4.59 -10.04
N SER A 85 11.23 3.71 -10.97
CA SER A 85 11.50 2.27 -10.86
C SER A 85 13.00 1.98 -10.74
N ALA A 86 13.86 2.75 -11.41
CA ALA A 86 15.29 2.61 -11.32
C ALA A 86 15.84 2.95 -9.91
N GLU A 87 15.33 4.03 -9.29
CA GLU A 87 15.69 4.39 -7.92
C GLU A 87 15.26 3.33 -6.91
N LEU A 88 14.07 2.75 -7.09
CA LEU A 88 13.60 1.65 -6.26
C LEU A 88 14.53 0.44 -6.35
N CYS A 89 14.90 0.03 -7.56
CA CYS A 89 15.84 -1.07 -7.77
C CYS A 89 17.21 -0.78 -7.14
N ALA A 90 17.76 0.42 -7.36
CA ALA A 90 19.04 0.81 -6.80
C ALA A 90 19.03 0.86 -5.27
N ALA A 91 17.95 1.32 -4.66
CA ALA A 91 17.79 1.43 -3.22
C ALA A 91 17.66 0.08 -2.51
N THR A 92 17.04 -0.90 -3.17
CA THR A 92 16.66 -2.18 -2.56
C THR A 92 17.52 -3.36 -3.02
N GLY A 93 18.28 -3.18 -4.09
CA GLY A 93 19.00 -4.27 -4.74
C GLY A 93 18.10 -5.20 -5.57
N ALA A 94 16.84 -4.86 -5.75
CA ALA A 94 15.90 -5.63 -6.53
C ALA A 94 16.21 -5.55 -8.04
N THR A 95 15.93 -6.63 -8.76
CA THR A 95 16.08 -6.70 -10.21
C THR A 95 14.94 -5.98 -10.94
N PHE A 96 13.74 -5.99 -10.34
CA PHE A 96 12.54 -5.39 -10.93
C PHE A 96 11.91 -4.40 -9.97
N GLY A 97 11.55 -3.22 -10.48
CA GLY A 97 10.80 -2.19 -9.78
C GLY A 97 9.47 -1.89 -10.48
N ALA A 98 8.40 -1.79 -9.71
CA ALA A 98 7.09 -1.40 -10.21
C ALA A 98 6.47 -0.31 -9.33
N ILE A 99 5.83 0.66 -9.98
CA ILE A 99 5.09 1.73 -9.32
C ILE A 99 3.66 1.69 -9.84
N LEU A 100 2.71 1.65 -8.94
CA LEU A 100 1.29 1.64 -9.24
C LEU A 100 0.64 2.88 -8.62
N ASN A 101 -0.43 3.33 -9.22
CA ASN A 101 -1.36 4.21 -8.52
C ASN A 101 -2.17 3.37 -7.51
N ASP A 102 -2.57 3.95 -6.39
CA ASP A 102 -3.36 3.29 -5.34
C ASP A 102 -4.65 2.64 -5.89
N MET A 103 -5.32 3.27 -6.85
CA MET A 103 -6.52 2.72 -7.51
C MET A 103 -6.18 1.51 -8.40
N GLN A 104 -5.03 1.52 -9.07
CA GLN A 104 -4.56 0.37 -9.86
C GLN A 104 -4.25 -0.82 -8.95
N ALA A 105 -3.53 -0.57 -7.85
CA ALA A 105 -3.20 -1.59 -6.87
C ALA A 105 -4.47 -2.23 -6.28
N GLN A 106 -5.47 -1.43 -5.93
CA GLN A 106 -6.77 -1.91 -5.45
C GLN A 106 -7.51 -2.72 -6.50
N GLY A 107 -7.55 -2.26 -7.75
CA GLY A 107 -8.16 -2.99 -8.86
C GLY A 107 -7.53 -4.36 -9.07
N MET A 108 -6.22 -4.46 -9.03
CA MET A 108 -5.49 -5.73 -9.14
C MET A 108 -5.74 -6.65 -7.94
N ALA A 109 -5.88 -6.10 -6.74
CA ALA A 109 -6.15 -6.87 -5.53
C ALA A 109 -7.53 -7.54 -5.54
N LEU A 110 -8.52 -7.02 -6.26
CA LEU A 110 -9.88 -7.56 -6.31
C LEU A 110 -9.92 -9.03 -6.72
N SER A 111 -9.07 -9.45 -7.67
CA SER A 111 -8.99 -10.84 -8.13
C SER A 111 -8.42 -11.81 -7.09
N HIS A 112 -7.77 -11.30 -6.06
CA HIS A 112 -7.13 -12.08 -4.99
C HIS A 112 -7.91 -12.07 -3.68
N LEU A 113 -9.01 -11.31 -3.61
CA LEU A 113 -9.85 -11.26 -2.42
C LEU A 113 -10.75 -12.51 -2.35
N PRO A 114 -10.92 -13.10 -1.16
CA PRO A 114 -11.89 -14.17 -0.98
C PRO A 114 -13.31 -13.64 -1.22
N SER A 115 -14.19 -14.50 -1.72
CA SER A 115 -15.60 -14.12 -1.99
C SER A 115 -16.33 -13.55 -0.77
N THR A 116 -15.90 -13.93 0.43
CA THR A 116 -16.40 -13.39 1.70
C THR A 116 -16.02 -11.93 1.97
N ALA A 117 -15.03 -11.40 1.25
CA ALA A 117 -14.66 -9.99 1.32
C ALA A 117 -15.66 -9.10 0.58
N PHE A 118 -16.40 -9.69 -0.36
CA PHE A 118 -17.47 -9.01 -1.09
C PHE A 118 -18.79 -9.14 -0.33
N HIS A 119 -18.91 -8.49 0.80
CA HIS A 119 -20.23 -8.28 1.37
C HIS A 119 -20.89 -7.18 0.52
N SER A 120 -21.89 -7.56 -0.25
CA SER A 120 -22.89 -6.62 -0.78
C SER A 120 -23.73 -6.08 0.36
N PRO A 121 -23.48 -4.88 0.87
CA PRO A 121 -24.61 -4.10 1.33
C PRO A 121 -25.35 -3.69 0.06
N GLU A 122 -26.68 -3.72 0.12
CA GLU A 122 -27.51 -3.17 -0.94
C GLU A 122 -26.89 -1.87 -1.47
N TRP A 123 -26.67 -1.83 -2.77
CA TRP A 123 -26.06 -0.67 -3.44
C TRP A 123 -26.81 0.60 -3.05
N GLN A 124 -26.24 1.40 -2.19
CA GLN A 124 -26.76 2.72 -1.83
C GLN A 124 -26.09 3.74 -2.75
N PRO A 125 -26.87 4.53 -3.52
CA PRO A 125 -26.32 5.46 -4.52
C PRO A 125 -25.56 6.67 -3.94
N HIS A 126 -25.20 6.64 -2.68
CA HIS A 126 -24.47 7.72 -2.01
C HIS A 126 -22.97 7.39 -1.88
N GLY A 127 -22.36 7.26 -3.03
CA GLY A 127 -20.95 7.56 -3.34
C GLY A 127 -19.91 7.14 -2.32
N CYS A 128 -18.77 7.14 -2.75
CA CYS A 128 -17.41 7.35 -2.20
C CYS A 128 -16.99 6.90 -0.78
N GLN A 129 -17.86 6.46 0.09
CA GLN A 129 -17.45 6.00 1.44
C GLN A 129 -16.97 4.54 1.48
N TYR A 130 -17.05 3.84 0.37
CA TYR A 130 -16.74 2.40 0.30
C TYR A 130 -15.25 2.11 0.23
N TRP A 131 -14.48 2.96 -0.38
CA TRP A 131 -13.05 2.75 -0.63
C TRP A 131 -12.19 2.73 0.64
N HIS A 132 -12.61 3.47 1.68
CA HIS A 132 -11.90 3.46 2.96
C HIS A 132 -12.05 2.16 3.77
N ARG A 133 -13.02 1.29 3.45
CA ARG A 133 -13.24 0.04 4.17
C ARG A 133 -12.48 -1.15 3.60
N VAL A 134 -12.17 -1.12 2.32
CA VAL A 134 -11.40 -2.20 1.68
C VAL A 134 -9.92 -2.11 2.01
N GLN A 135 -9.42 -0.90 2.27
CA GLN A 135 -8.00 -0.69 2.57
C GLN A 135 -7.54 -1.27 3.92
N PHE A 136 -8.45 -1.51 4.87
CA PHE A 136 -8.03 -1.86 6.23
C PHE A 136 -9.01 -2.83 6.87
N GLY A 137 -8.85 -4.11 6.60
CA GLY A 137 -9.49 -5.19 7.34
C GLY A 137 -9.08 -5.19 8.81
N GLY A 138 -9.62 -4.24 9.58
CA GLY A 138 -9.32 -4.07 10.98
C GLY A 138 -10.51 -3.49 11.71
N GLY A 139 -11.25 -4.33 12.46
CA GLY A 139 -12.02 -3.91 13.61
C GLY A 139 -13.48 -3.51 13.35
N LEU A 140 -14.35 -4.46 13.39
CA LEU A 140 -15.74 -4.29 13.84
C LEU A 140 -15.76 -3.55 15.19
N GLY A 141 -16.39 -2.39 15.23
CA GLY A 141 -16.69 -1.73 16.48
C GLY A 141 -17.31 -0.36 16.33
N ARG A 142 -18.62 -0.31 16.19
CA ARG A 142 -19.60 0.52 16.90
C ARG A 142 -20.70 1.05 16.01
N ARG A 143 -21.87 0.60 16.34
CA ARG A 143 -23.25 0.98 16.04
C ARG A 143 -23.45 2.42 15.55
N ALA A 144 -23.98 2.56 14.35
CA ALA A 144 -24.64 3.78 13.91
C ALA A 144 -25.86 4.03 14.79
N LYS A 145 -25.92 5.16 15.46
CA LYS A 145 -27.15 5.69 16.07
C LYS A 145 -28.05 6.17 14.94
N THR A 146 -29.16 5.51 14.78
CA THR A 146 -30.27 5.98 13.96
C THR A 146 -30.85 7.24 14.59
N HIS A 147 -30.67 8.38 13.93
CA HIS A 147 -31.52 9.53 14.19
C HIS A 147 -32.87 9.30 13.45
N ARG A 148 -33.87 9.00 14.24
CA ARG A 148 -35.29 9.13 13.83
C ARG A 148 -35.55 10.60 13.64
N ALA A 149 -35.88 11.01 12.41
CA ALA A 149 -36.57 12.25 12.16
C ALA A 149 -38.02 12.05 12.59
N GLY A 150 -38.45 12.78 13.60
CA GLY A 150 -39.85 12.94 13.96
C GLY A 150 -40.35 14.25 13.39
N GLN A 151 -41.45 14.14 12.70
CA GLN A 151 -42.54 15.11 12.37
C GLN A 151 -42.11 16.51 11.94
#